data_13a97c5ba90fe51f881897ea9b04d8ba
#
_entry.id   13a97c5ba90fe51f881897ea9b04d8ba
#
_cell.length_a   1.000
_cell.length_b   1.000
_cell.length_c   1.000
_cell.angle_alpha   90.00
_cell.angle_beta   90.00
_cell.angle_gamma   90.00
#
_symmetry.space_group_name_H-M   'P 1'
#
loop_
_entity.id
_entity.type
_entity.pdbx_description
1 polymer ?
#
loop_
_entity_poly.entity_id
_entity_poly.type
_entity_poly.pdbx_seq_one_letter_code
_entity_poly.pdbx_strand_id
1 'polypeptide(L)'
;VRKMGKKVLYQPKSKIIHYEGISNGTDVEGTGLKRYQKVNQEKFKEKWKEELKKQCVNIGSPNPFQARERGMGKRYVLFVDHYVPTFDKDAGSKTTYQYLKMLAEKGVQVKFLGDNFLKEEPYTEALEQMGIEVLYGSKMQGGIWKWMEDNKQMIQIAYLNRPHIASKYIDYIKENTDWKIIFYGHDLHFLRLQREYALKPRPELLEEIAYFKSMELSVLQKADISYYPSNLEVEEIHKIDDSIPVKAITAYVFSDSVQVEKMTEGREGMLFVGGFAHPPNEDGVLWFAKEIFPLMRRQLPNLRFRIVGSKPTEKVLALGQQEGIEVLGFVSDEKLHSLYQESRMVIVPLRYGAGVKGKVVEALHEGAAILT
;
A
#
# COMPACT_ATOMS: atom_id res chain seq x y z
N VAL A 1 12.19 7.50 30.53
CA VAL A 1 11.91 8.21 29.29
C VAL A 1 10.52 7.89 28.80
N ARG A 2 10.21 6.62 28.41
CA ARG A 2 8.88 6.24 27.87
C ARG A 2 7.74 6.44 28.87
N LYS A 3 7.94 6.12 30.15
CA LYS A 3 6.94 6.34 31.21
C LYS A 3 6.57 7.81 31.40
N MET A 4 7.43 8.72 30.92
CA MET A 4 7.20 10.18 30.90
C MET A 4 6.58 10.65 29.57
N GLY A 5 6.05 9.76 28.74
CA GLY A 5 5.49 10.07 27.43
C GLY A 5 6.50 10.45 26.35
N LYS A 6 7.81 10.30 26.62
CA LYS A 6 8.87 10.65 25.65
C LYS A 6 9.20 9.45 24.75
N LYS A 7 9.53 9.72 23.49
CA LYS A 7 9.99 8.71 22.53
C LYS A 7 11.46 8.38 22.76
N VAL A 8 11.82 7.12 22.49
CA VAL A 8 13.22 6.68 22.37
C VAL A 8 13.39 6.26 20.93
N LEU A 9 14.25 6.97 20.21
CA LEU A 9 14.49 6.75 18.79
C LEU A 9 15.83 6.07 18.57
N TYR A 10 15.88 5.17 17.61
CA TYR A 10 17.12 4.61 17.07
C TYR A 10 17.47 5.36 15.78
N GLN A 11 18.70 5.88 15.72
CA GLN A 11 19.21 6.56 14.51
C GLN A 11 20.31 5.69 13.86
N PRO A 12 19.99 4.92 12.83
CA PRO A 12 20.94 3.95 12.24
C PRO A 12 22.11 4.62 11.51
N LYS A 13 21.97 5.87 11.09
CA LYS A 13 23.04 6.64 10.43
C LYS A 13 24.06 7.20 11.44
N SER A 14 23.73 7.21 12.74
CA SER A 14 24.66 7.64 13.80
C SER A 14 25.56 6.46 14.18
N LYS A 15 26.83 6.54 13.80
CA LYS A 15 27.84 5.50 14.07
C LYS A 15 28.85 6.05 15.06
N ILE A 16 29.07 5.34 16.16
CA ILE A 16 30.08 5.64 17.18
C ILE A 16 31.03 4.45 17.26
N ILE A 17 32.32 4.72 17.18
CA ILE A 17 33.35 3.72 17.41
C ILE A 17 33.65 3.72 18.91
N HIS A 18 33.44 2.58 19.57
CA HIS A 18 33.73 2.40 20.98
C HIS A 18 34.86 1.39 21.16
N TYR A 19 35.95 1.85 21.75
CA TYR A 19 37.08 0.97 22.10
C TYR A 19 36.89 0.43 23.51
N GLU A 20 36.51 -0.84 23.60
CA GLU A 20 36.19 -1.46 24.87
C GLU A 20 37.46 -1.63 25.74
N GLY A 21 37.34 -1.39 27.04
CA GLY A 21 38.42 -1.58 28.00
C GLY A 21 39.41 -0.46 28.22
N ILE A 22 39.44 0.57 27.33
CA ILE A 22 40.44 1.65 27.45
C ILE A 22 40.24 2.51 28.69
N SER A 23 38.97 2.83 29.05
CA SER A 23 38.72 3.76 30.17
C SER A 23 38.62 3.08 31.55
N ASN A 24 38.02 1.89 31.63
CA ASN A 24 37.68 1.27 32.91
C ASN A 24 37.91 -0.24 32.96
N GLY A 25 38.71 -0.79 32.05
CA GLY A 25 38.92 -2.24 31.92
C GLY A 25 37.67 -3.01 31.47
N THR A 26 37.73 -4.33 31.47
CA THR A 26 36.64 -5.22 31.08
C THR A 26 36.16 -6.14 32.22
N ASP A 27 36.92 -6.20 33.31
CA ASP A 27 36.64 -7.10 34.45
C ASP A 27 35.49 -6.57 35.34
N VAL A 28 34.39 -7.34 35.36
CA VAL A 28 33.18 -7.04 36.14
C VAL A 28 33.21 -7.70 37.55
N GLU A 29 34.10 -8.65 37.80
CA GLU A 29 34.25 -9.37 39.09
C GLU A 29 35.36 -8.76 39.95
N GLY A 30 36.25 -7.95 39.39
CA GLY A 30 37.36 -7.31 40.09
C GLY A 30 36.96 -6.09 40.94
N THR A 31 37.95 -5.37 41.42
CA THR A 31 37.79 -4.19 42.30
C THR A 31 37.51 -2.88 41.50
N GLY A 32 37.60 -2.94 40.18
CA GLY A 32 37.42 -1.79 39.30
C GLY A 32 35.97 -1.26 39.21
N LEU A 33 35.80 -0.15 38.49
CA LEU A 33 34.49 0.50 38.28
C LEU A 33 33.47 -0.42 37.59
N LYS A 34 33.90 -1.39 36.79
CA LYS A 34 33.05 -2.33 36.08
C LYS A 34 32.23 -3.23 36.99
N ARG A 35 32.68 -3.51 38.24
CA ARG A 35 31.91 -4.28 39.25
C ARG A 35 30.53 -3.68 39.51
N TYR A 36 30.38 -2.33 39.36
CA TYR A 36 29.10 -1.66 39.54
C TYR A 36 28.08 -2.03 38.47
N GLN A 37 28.50 -2.55 37.33
CA GLN A 37 27.56 -3.04 36.30
C GLN A 37 26.71 -4.19 36.88
N LYS A 38 27.32 -5.18 37.57
CA LYS A 38 26.62 -6.30 38.18
C LYS A 38 25.68 -5.81 39.29
N VAL A 39 26.19 -4.98 40.19
CA VAL A 39 25.37 -4.40 41.28
C VAL A 39 24.20 -3.57 40.75
N ASN A 40 24.44 -2.74 39.77
CA ASN A 40 23.41 -1.90 39.19
C ASN A 40 22.42 -2.69 38.32
N GLN A 41 22.83 -3.79 37.73
CA GLN A 41 21.94 -4.71 37.01
C GLN A 41 20.85 -5.25 37.92
N GLU A 42 21.22 -5.74 39.14
CA GLU A 42 20.23 -6.26 40.08
C GLU A 42 19.31 -5.16 40.63
N LYS A 43 19.86 -3.99 40.97
CA LYS A 43 19.05 -2.82 41.35
C LYS A 43 18.09 -2.39 40.24
N PHE A 44 18.54 -2.43 38.96
CA PHE A 44 17.72 -2.10 37.82
C PHE A 44 16.57 -3.10 37.62
N LYS A 45 16.88 -4.40 37.72
CA LYS A 45 15.89 -5.49 37.64
C LYS A 45 14.80 -5.33 38.67
N GLU A 46 15.18 -5.12 39.93
CA GLU A 46 14.22 -4.97 41.02
C GLU A 46 13.38 -3.70 40.86
N LYS A 47 14.02 -2.57 40.58
CA LYS A 47 13.35 -1.28 40.39
C LYS A 47 12.34 -1.31 39.24
N TRP A 48 12.66 -2.02 38.14
CA TRP A 48 11.87 -2.00 36.91
C TRP A 48 11.17 -3.34 36.65
N LYS A 49 11.04 -4.19 37.63
CA LYS A 49 10.49 -5.54 37.52
C LYS A 49 9.17 -5.59 36.75
N GLU A 50 8.22 -4.74 37.12
CA GLU A 50 6.91 -4.73 36.45
C GLU A 50 6.95 -4.20 35.02
N GLU A 51 7.85 -3.27 34.71
CA GLU A 51 8.04 -2.79 33.34
C GLU A 51 8.79 -3.81 32.49
N LEU A 52 9.73 -4.55 33.07
CA LEU A 52 10.47 -5.59 32.36
C LEU A 52 9.59 -6.79 31.99
N LYS A 53 8.57 -7.11 32.80
CA LYS A 53 7.56 -8.13 32.45
C LYS A 53 6.79 -7.83 31.18
N LYS A 54 6.71 -6.56 30.77
CA LYS A 54 6.06 -6.11 29.55
C LYS A 54 6.96 -6.15 28.32
N GLN A 55 8.19 -6.57 28.46
CA GLN A 55 9.18 -6.65 27.38
C GLN A 55 9.41 -8.11 27.00
N CYS A 56 9.76 -8.34 25.74
CA CYS A 56 10.17 -9.68 25.30
C CYS A 56 11.45 -10.12 26.00
N VAL A 57 11.54 -11.40 26.28
CA VAL A 57 12.73 -12.00 26.94
C VAL A 57 13.92 -11.93 26.00
N ASN A 58 15.03 -11.37 26.49
CA ASN A 58 16.26 -11.21 25.73
C ASN A 58 17.31 -12.28 26.10
N ILE A 59 17.38 -12.67 27.37
CA ILE A 59 18.42 -13.57 27.89
C ILE A 59 18.12 -15.01 27.48
N GLY A 60 19.06 -15.62 26.75
CA GLY A 60 18.95 -17.02 26.32
C GLY A 60 17.90 -17.25 25.21
N SER A 61 17.31 -16.21 24.67
CA SER A 61 16.37 -16.35 23.53
C SER A 61 17.12 -16.76 22.27
N PRO A 62 16.77 -17.88 21.63
CA PRO A 62 17.35 -18.29 20.38
C PRO A 62 16.86 -17.40 19.22
N ASN A 63 15.78 -16.63 19.42
CA ASN A 63 15.18 -15.79 18.37
C ASN A 63 15.48 -14.31 18.64
N PRO A 64 16.47 -13.71 17.95
CA PRO A 64 16.80 -12.30 18.10
C PRO A 64 15.70 -11.36 17.62
N PHE A 65 14.82 -11.81 16.73
CA PHE A 65 13.67 -11.01 16.27
C PHE A 65 12.66 -10.80 17.40
N GLN A 66 12.37 -11.82 18.21
CA GLN A 66 11.52 -11.69 19.39
C GLN A 66 12.20 -10.86 20.48
N ALA A 67 13.48 -11.07 20.71
CA ALA A 67 14.24 -10.38 21.76
C ALA A 67 14.29 -8.86 21.57
N ARG A 68 14.33 -8.37 20.34
CA ARG A 68 14.33 -6.93 20.02
C ARG A 68 12.94 -6.29 20.05
N GLU A 69 11.87 -7.08 19.98
CA GLU A 69 10.51 -6.57 19.91
C GLU A 69 10.09 -5.87 21.22
N ARG A 70 9.30 -4.82 21.06
CA ARG A 70 8.83 -4.01 22.21
C ARG A 70 7.31 -3.90 22.27
N GLY A 71 6.66 -4.78 21.56
CA GLY A 71 5.21 -4.78 21.39
C GLY A 71 4.51 -5.93 22.12
N MET A 72 5.09 -6.46 23.23
CA MET A 72 4.43 -7.52 23.97
C MET A 72 3.01 -7.11 24.38
N GLY A 73 2.02 -7.93 24.03
CA GLY A 73 0.60 -7.61 24.18
C GLY A 73 -0.03 -6.75 23.08
N LYS A 74 0.73 -6.33 22.07
CA LYS A 74 0.20 -5.68 20.87
C LYS A 74 -0.15 -6.71 19.79
N ARG A 75 -0.96 -6.30 18.83
CA ARG A 75 -1.25 -7.12 17.65
C ARG A 75 -0.15 -6.94 16.61
N TYR A 76 0.29 -8.06 16.05
CA TYR A 76 1.27 -8.10 14.95
C TYR A 76 0.60 -8.55 13.67
N VAL A 77 0.86 -7.83 12.60
CA VAL A 77 0.36 -8.10 11.26
C VAL A 77 1.53 -8.26 10.31
N LEU A 78 1.59 -9.37 9.58
CA LEU A 78 2.39 -9.49 8.37
C LEU A 78 1.56 -8.97 7.21
N PHE A 79 1.99 -7.86 6.62
CA PHE A 79 1.33 -7.23 5.48
C PHE A 79 2.15 -7.50 4.22
N VAL A 80 1.57 -8.18 3.23
CA VAL A 80 2.26 -8.60 2.00
C VAL A 80 1.64 -7.92 0.79
N ASP A 81 2.46 -7.28 -0.02
CA ASP A 81 2.09 -6.73 -1.33
C ASP A 81 3.21 -7.01 -2.33
N HIS A 82 3.06 -6.66 -3.59
CA HIS A 82 4.04 -6.99 -4.61
C HIS A 82 5.33 -6.16 -4.53
N TYR A 83 5.26 -4.92 -4.04
CA TYR A 83 6.42 -4.04 -3.78
C TYR A 83 6.09 -3.03 -2.66
N VAL A 84 7.09 -2.29 -2.20
CA VAL A 84 6.91 -1.17 -1.27
C VAL A 84 6.01 -0.12 -1.94
N PRO A 85 4.91 0.34 -1.29
CA PRO A 85 3.93 1.18 -1.95
C PRO A 85 4.48 2.54 -2.34
N THR A 86 4.56 2.78 -3.64
CA THR A 86 4.93 4.07 -4.25
C THR A 86 3.70 4.97 -4.31
N PHE A 87 3.30 5.49 -3.15
CA PHE A 87 1.99 6.08 -2.86
C PHE A 87 1.62 7.34 -3.68
N ASP A 88 2.59 7.95 -4.34
CA ASP A 88 2.43 9.09 -5.24
C ASP A 88 2.39 8.69 -6.73
N LYS A 89 2.56 7.38 -7.06
CA LYS A 89 2.67 6.93 -8.45
C LYS A 89 1.46 6.16 -8.96
N ASP A 90 0.77 5.44 -8.09
CA ASP A 90 -0.40 4.65 -8.47
C ASP A 90 -1.43 4.51 -7.34
N ALA A 91 -2.67 4.31 -7.75
CA ALA A 91 -3.83 4.24 -6.86
C ALA A 91 -3.78 3.06 -5.86
N GLY A 92 -3.29 1.90 -6.29
CA GLY A 92 -3.16 0.72 -5.43
C GLY A 92 -2.13 0.94 -4.33
N SER A 93 -0.96 1.50 -4.68
CA SER A 93 0.07 1.89 -3.72
C SER A 93 -0.43 2.94 -2.73
N LYS A 94 -1.21 3.93 -3.19
CA LYS A 94 -1.81 4.94 -2.32
C LYS A 94 -2.75 4.29 -1.29
N THR A 95 -3.61 3.39 -1.72
CA THR A 95 -4.51 2.63 -0.84
C THR A 95 -3.72 1.81 0.18
N THR A 96 -2.73 1.02 -0.27
CA THR A 96 -1.87 0.22 0.61
C THR A 96 -1.18 1.09 1.67
N TYR A 97 -0.60 2.22 1.26
CA TYR A 97 0.06 3.15 2.18
C TYR A 97 -0.90 3.72 3.23
N GLN A 98 -2.11 4.10 2.83
CA GLN A 98 -3.12 4.62 3.76
C GLN A 98 -3.54 3.58 4.80
N TYR A 99 -3.72 2.32 4.42
CA TYR A 99 -3.99 1.24 5.37
C TYR A 99 -2.82 0.96 6.29
N LEU A 100 -1.59 0.96 5.78
CA LEU A 100 -0.39 0.81 6.61
C LEU A 100 -0.27 1.92 7.65
N LYS A 101 -0.49 3.17 7.23
CA LYS A 101 -0.51 4.34 8.11
C LYS A 101 -1.60 4.20 9.19
N MET A 102 -2.81 3.86 8.81
CA MET A 102 -3.93 3.65 9.74
C MET A 102 -3.60 2.56 10.77
N LEU A 103 -3.05 1.41 10.35
CA LEU A 103 -2.67 0.33 11.26
C LEU A 103 -1.59 0.79 12.25
N ALA A 104 -0.57 1.51 11.78
CA ALA A 104 0.48 2.06 12.63
C ALA A 104 -0.07 3.07 13.65
N GLU A 105 -0.95 3.97 13.24
CA GLU A 105 -1.62 4.95 14.11
C GLU A 105 -2.52 4.28 15.17
N LYS A 106 -3.13 3.14 14.84
CA LYS A 106 -3.89 2.31 15.80
C LYS A 106 -2.99 1.47 16.72
N GLY A 107 -1.67 1.61 16.62
CA GLY A 107 -0.70 0.92 17.46
C GLY A 107 -0.46 -0.55 17.10
N VAL A 108 -0.93 -1.00 15.94
CA VAL A 108 -0.64 -2.33 15.40
C VAL A 108 0.82 -2.40 14.98
N GLN A 109 1.49 -3.49 15.30
CA GLN A 109 2.87 -3.74 14.88
C GLN A 109 2.85 -4.37 13.50
N VAL A 110 3.24 -3.62 12.49
CA VAL A 110 3.23 -4.08 11.10
C VAL A 110 4.62 -4.52 10.68
N LYS A 111 4.72 -5.72 10.11
CA LYS A 111 5.85 -6.21 9.34
C LYS A 111 5.41 -6.19 7.88
N PHE A 112 6.03 -5.35 7.07
CA PHE A 112 5.68 -5.21 5.66
C PHE A 112 6.65 -6.00 4.79
N LEU A 113 6.11 -6.79 3.88
CA LEU A 113 6.85 -7.56 2.89
C LEU A 113 6.43 -7.15 1.48
N GLY A 114 7.35 -6.56 0.72
CA GLY A 114 7.23 -6.49 -0.74
C GLY A 114 7.75 -7.78 -1.36
N ASP A 115 6.93 -8.47 -2.16
CA ASP A 115 7.28 -9.76 -2.79
C ASP A 115 8.49 -9.69 -3.74
N ASN A 116 8.83 -8.48 -4.20
CA ASN A 116 10.06 -8.23 -4.96
C ASN A 116 11.32 -8.15 -4.08
N PHE A 117 11.18 -8.09 -2.76
CA PHE A 117 12.26 -7.95 -1.77
C PHE A 117 13.19 -6.75 -1.97
N LEU A 118 12.75 -5.75 -2.71
CA LEU A 118 13.56 -4.56 -2.98
C LEU A 118 13.31 -3.46 -1.95
N LYS A 119 14.37 -2.69 -1.70
CA LYS A 119 14.28 -1.43 -0.98
C LYS A 119 13.96 -0.32 -1.98
N GLU A 120 12.88 0.40 -1.77
CA GLU A 120 12.41 1.48 -2.64
C GLU A 120 12.45 2.81 -1.89
N GLU A 121 13.45 3.63 -2.16
CA GLU A 121 13.53 4.95 -1.55
C GLU A 121 12.78 6.01 -2.39
N PRO A 122 12.13 6.98 -1.76
CA PRO A 122 12.05 7.27 -0.31
C PRO A 122 10.94 6.50 0.43
N TYR A 123 10.21 5.59 -0.23
CA TYR A 123 8.99 4.95 0.27
C TYR A 123 9.26 3.98 1.42
N THR A 124 10.35 3.22 1.35
CA THR A 124 10.78 2.34 2.46
C THR A 124 11.06 3.16 3.71
N GLU A 125 11.80 4.27 3.59
CA GLU A 125 12.09 5.15 4.71
C GLU A 125 10.81 5.74 5.31
N ALA A 126 9.83 6.10 4.49
CA ALA A 126 8.55 6.61 4.95
C ALA A 126 7.79 5.59 5.82
N LEU A 127 7.79 4.31 5.44
CA LEU A 127 7.20 3.23 6.25
C LEU A 127 7.97 3.01 7.56
N GLU A 128 9.29 2.96 7.49
CA GLU A 128 10.16 2.76 8.66
C GLU A 128 10.01 3.91 9.67
N GLN A 129 9.82 5.16 9.23
CA GLN A 129 9.54 6.30 10.11
C GLN A 129 8.19 6.21 10.83
N MET A 130 7.22 5.50 10.28
CA MET A 130 5.97 5.18 10.97
C MET A 130 6.11 4.03 11.99
N GLY A 131 7.28 3.40 12.08
CA GLY A 131 7.55 2.26 12.94
C GLY A 131 7.17 0.91 12.32
N ILE A 132 6.95 0.87 11.01
CA ILE A 132 6.72 -0.36 10.25
C ILE A 132 8.07 -0.99 9.91
N GLU A 133 8.26 -2.26 10.22
CA GLU A 133 9.44 -2.99 9.79
C GLU A 133 9.26 -3.50 8.37
N VAL A 134 10.12 -3.04 7.45
CA VAL A 134 10.11 -3.48 6.05
C VAL A 134 11.10 -4.62 5.85
N LEU A 135 10.59 -5.75 5.33
CA LEU A 135 11.37 -6.97 5.09
C LEU A 135 11.90 -6.95 3.65
N TYR A 136 13.20 -6.70 3.48
CA TYR A 136 13.83 -6.59 2.16
C TYR A 136 15.25 -7.18 2.11
N GLY A 137 15.79 -7.30 0.92
CA GLY A 137 17.14 -7.73 0.64
C GLY A 137 17.30 -9.23 0.42
N SER A 138 18.45 -9.64 -0.14
CA SER A 138 18.72 -11.02 -0.56
C SER A 138 18.61 -12.05 0.58
N LYS A 139 18.98 -11.67 1.79
CA LYS A 139 18.83 -12.57 2.96
C LYS A 139 17.37 -12.85 3.27
N MET A 140 16.50 -11.85 3.10
CA MET A 140 15.07 -12.01 3.33
C MET A 140 14.44 -12.81 2.19
N GLN A 141 14.81 -12.53 0.95
CA GLN A 141 14.35 -13.27 -0.22
C GLN A 141 14.63 -14.78 -0.11
N GLY A 142 15.85 -15.16 0.30
CA GLY A 142 16.22 -16.56 0.51
C GLY A 142 15.71 -17.16 1.82
N GLY A 143 15.28 -16.35 2.78
CA GLY A 143 14.97 -16.77 4.15
C GLY A 143 13.55 -16.48 4.63
N ILE A 144 12.63 -16.02 3.76
CA ILE A 144 11.30 -15.57 4.20
C ILE A 144 10.48 -16.67 4.88
N TRP A 145 10.53 -17.89 4.41
CA TRP A 145 9.81 -19.02 5.01
C TRP A 145 10.34 -19.35 6.40
N LYS A 146 11.66 -19.35 6.55
CA LYS A 146 12.27 -19.51 7.88
C LYS A 146 11.94 -18.34 8.79
N TRP A 147 11.92 -17.11 8.28
CA TRP A 147 11.51 -15.94 9.05
C TRP A 147 10.06 -16.07 9.55
N MET A 148 9.14 -16.54 8.69
CA MET A 148 7.75 -16.80 9.09
C MET A 148 7.66 -17.85 10.17
N GLU A 149 8.38 -18.97 10.03
CA GLU A 149 8.46 -20.04 11.05
C GLU A 149 8.99 -19.50 12.38
N ASP A 150 10.10 -18.75 12.35
CA ASP A 150 10.74 -18.20 13.55
C ASP A 150 9.86 -17.16 14.27
N ASN A 151 8.91 -16.53 13.57
CA ASN A 151 8.04 -15.47 14.08
C ASN A 151 6.56 -15.87 14.21
N LYS A 152 6.19 -17.11 13.89
CA LYS A 152 4.79 -17.53 13.84
C LYS A 152 4.02 -17.37 15.15
N GLN A 153 4.69 -17.47 16.30
CA GLN A 153 4.10 -17.25 17.62
C GLN A 153 3.79 -15.77 17.91
N MET A 154 4.43 -14.85 17.21
CA MET A 154 4.31 -13.42 17.44
C MET A 154 3.21 -12.79 16.57
N ILE A 155 3.05 -13.27 15.34
CA ILE A 155 2.11 -12.72 14.36
C ILE A 155 0.72 -13.36 14.54
N GLN A 156 -0.33 -12.56 14.47
CA GLN A 156 -1.71 -13.03 14.58
C GLN A 156 -2.48 -12.92 13.26
N ILE A 157 -2.04 -12.04 12.37
CA ILE A 157 -2.79 -11.74 11.14
C ILE A 157 -1.81 -11.67 9.96
N ALA A 158 -2.16 -12.33 8.87
CA ALA A 158 -1.59 -12.11 7.55
C ALA A 158 -2.57 -11.26 6.73
N TYR A 159 -2.12 -10.09 6.28
CA TYR A 159 -2.87 -9.23 5.37
C TYR A 159 -2.23 -9.34 3.98
N LEU A 160 -2.91 -10.02 3.07
CA LEU A 160 -2.39 -10.36 1.75
C LEU A 160 -3.08 -9.52 0.68
N ASN A 161 -2.31 -8.81 -0.12
CA ASN A 161 -2.82 -8.03 -1.23
C ASN A 161 -2.64 -8.79 -2.55
N ARG A 162 -3.53 -8.50 -3.49
CA ARG A 162 -3.48 -8.95 -4.89
C ARG A 162 -3.46 -10.48 -5.05
N PRO A 163 -4.27 -11.04 -5.93
CA PRO A 163 -4.44 -12.49 -6.01
C PRO A 163 -3.14 -13.24 -6.36
N HIS A 164 -2.34 -12.71 -7.28
CA HIS A 164 -1.07 -13.32 -7.71
C HIS A 164 0.03 -13.27 -6.65
N ILE A 165 -0.05 -12.36 -5.68
CA ILE A 165 0.82 -12.34 -4.52
C ILE A 165 0.26 -13.23 -3.42
N ALA A 166 -1.02 -13.06 -3.07
CA ALA A 166 -1.66 -13.87 -2.03
C ALA A 166 -1.55 -15.37 -2.30
N SER A 167 -1.70 -15.81 -3.56
CA SER A 167 -1.57 -17.21 -3.95
C SER A 167 -0.22 -17.85 -3.65
N LYS A 168 0.86 -17.07 -3.56
CA LYS A 168 2.19 -17.58 -3.21
C LYS A 168 2.34 -17.91 -1.73
N TYR A 169 1.62 -17.20 -0.86
CA TYR A 169 1.82 -17.26 0.59
C TYR A 169 0.71 -17.98 1.35
N ILE A 170 -0.52 -17.96 0.80
CA ILE A 170 -1.72 -18.35 1.53
C ILE A 170 -1.70 -19.82 1.98
N ASP A 171 -1.22 -20.73 1.14
CA ASP A 171 -1.18 -22.16 1.47
C ASP A 171 -0.18 -22.43 2.58
N TYR A 172 1.03 -21.88 2.47
CA TYR A 172 2.03 -22.00 3.54
C TYR A 172 1.52 -21.45 4.87
N ILE A 173 0.90 -20.27 4.87
CA ILE A 173 0.38 -19.64 6.09
C ILE A 173 -0.70 -20.52 6.70
N LYS A 174 -1.63 -21.02 5.90
CA LYS A 174 -2.74 -21.85 6.37
C LYS A 174 -2.29 -23.19 6.93
N GLU A 175 -1.25 -23.80 6.36
CA GLU A 175 -0.74 -25.11 6.77
C GLU A 175 0.18 -25.03 7.98
N ASN A 176 0.92 -23.91 8.18
CA ASN A 176 2.02 -23.83 9.16
C ASN A 176 1.78 -22.84 10.29
N THR A 177 0.66 -22.08 10.27
CA THR A 177 0.38 -21.04 11.27
C THR A 177 -1.09 -21.03 11.68
N ASP A 178 -1.36 -20.39 12.84
CA ASP A 178 -2.74 -20.09 13.30
C ASP A 178 -3.16 -18.65 12.96
N TRP A 179 -2.48 -18.00 12.01
CA TRP A 179 -2.76 -16.61 11.66
C TRP A 179 -4.11 -16.49 10.96
N LYS A 180 -4.84 -15.42 11.30
CA LYS A 180 -6.02 -15.04 10.53
C LYS A 180 -5.61 -14.40 9.22
N ILE A 181 -6.19 -14.86 8.12
CA ILE A 181 -5.86 -14.41 6.77
C ILE A 181 -6.90 -13.39 6.31
N ILE A 182 -6.45 -12.16 6.10
CA ILE A 182 -7.21 -11.11 5.45
C ILE A 182 -6.69 -10.99 4.02
N PHE A 183 -7.57 -11.06 3.04
CA PHE A 183 -7.23 -10.80 1.65
C PHE A 183 -7.81 -9.47 1.18
N TYR A 184 -7.03 -8.66 0.45
CA TYR A 184 -7.49 -7.44 -0.20
C TYR A 184 -7.24 -7.50 -1.71
N GLY A 185 -8.32 -7.55 -2.50
CA GLY A 185 -8.23 -7.82 -3.93
C GLY A 185 -7.83 -6.64 -4.80
N HIS A 186 -7.98 -5.39 -4.33
CA HIS A 186 -7.90 -4.13 -5.08
C HIS A 186 -8.93 -4.01 -6.20
N ASP A 187 -9.04 -4.99 -7.08
CA ASP A 187 -10.08 -5.16 -8.09
C ASP A 187 -10.22 -6.64 -8.45
N LEU A 188 -11.36 -7.04 -9.00
CA LEU A 188 -11.56 -8.36 -9.56
C LEU A 188 -10.94 -8.42 -10.97
N HIS A 189 -9.78 -9.07 -11.07
CA HIS A 189 -9.03 -9.15 -12.33
C HIS A 189 -9.83 -9.89 -13.42
N PHE A 190 -10.44 -11.04 -13.09
CA PHE A 190 -11.25 -11.77 -14.07
C PHE A 190 -12.45 -10.94 -14.56
N LEU A 191 -13.10 -10.17 -13.68
CA LEU A 191 -14.23 -9.31 -14.06
C LEU A 191 -13.78 -8.17 -14.99
N ARG A 192 -12.63 -7.56 -14.70
CA ARG A 192 -12.04 -6.54 -15.57
C ARG A 192 -11.72 -7.09 -16.95
N LEU A 193 -11.14 -8.29 -17.04
CA LEU A 193 -10.80 -8.95 -18.29
C LEU A 193 -12.06 -9.39 -19.06
N GLN A 194 -13.12 -9.85 -18.38
CA GLN A 194 -14.41 -10.14 -19.00
C GLN A 194 -15.02 -8.89 -19.65
N ARG A 195 -14.97 -7.76 -18.98
CA ARG A 195 -15.45 -6.47 -19.53
C ARG A 195 -14.60 -5.99 -20.70
N GLU A 196 -13.27 -6.20 -20.64
CA GLU A 196 -12.39 -5.95 -21.77
C GLU A 196 -12.73 -6.84 -22.96
N TYR A 197 -12.94 -8.13 -22.73
CA TYR A 197 -13.34 -9.09 -23.77
C TYR A 197 -14.67 -8.72 -24.42
N ALA A 198 -15.65 -8.31 -23.63
CA ALA A 198 -16.94 -7.88 -24.18
C ALA A 198 -16.82 -6.64 -25.09
N LEU A 199 -15.84 -5.76 -24.84
CA LEU A 199 -15.57 -4.57 -25.63
C LEU A 199 -14.70 -4.86 -26.87
N LYS A 200 -13.69 -5.70 -26.70
CA LYS A 200 -12.67 -6.03 -27.71
C LYS A 200 -12.36 -7.53 -27.63
N PRO A 201 -13.16 -8.40 -28.24
CA PRO A 201 -12.95 -9.83 -28.19
C PRO A 201 -11.58 -10.22 -28.75
N ARG A 202 -10.80 -10.94 -27.95
CA ARG A 202 -9.51 -11.57 -28.33
C ARG A 202 -9.42 -12.95 -27.66
N PRO A 203 -9.14 -14.02 -28.40
CA PRO A 203 -9.11 -15.38 -27.85
C PRO A 203 -8.19 -15.54 -26.61
N GLU A 204 -7.06 -14.82 -26.59
CA GLU A 204 -6.07 -14.86 -25.50
C GLU A 204 -6.68 -14.41 -24.17
N LEU A 205 -7.62 -13.46 -24.20
CA LEU A 205 -8.31 -12.99 -22.99
C LEU A 205 -9.15 -14.07 -22.31
N LEU A 206 -9.65 -15.07 -23.05
CA LEU A 206 -10.42 -16.17 -22.46
C LEU A 206 -9.54 -17.04 -21.54
N GLU A 207 -8.32 -17.31 -21.94
CA GLU A 207 -7.34 -18.05 -21.12
C GLU A 207 -6.95 -17.23 -19.88
N GLU A 208 -6.68 -15.93 -20.05
CA GLU A 208 -6.38 -15.04 -18.93
C GLU A 208 -7.56 -14.93 -17.94
N ILE A 209 -8.80 -14.81 -18.44
CA ILE A 209 -10.01 -14.79 -17.62
C ILE A 209 -10.11 -16.08 -16.78
N ALA A 210 -9.94 -17.24 -17.42
CA ALA A 210 -10.02 -18.53 -16.73
C ALA A 210 -8.91 -18.65 -15.66
N TYR A 211 -7.69 -18.25 -15.98
CA TYR A 211 -6.55 -18.26 -15.07
C TYR A 211 -6.79 -17.37 -13.84
N PHE A 212 -7.13 -16.10 -14.05
CA PHE A 212 -7.37 -15.18 -12.93
C PHE A 212 -8.60 -15.58 -12.12
N LYS A 213 -9.67 -16.03 -12.76
CA LYS A 213 -10.86 -16.50 -12.06
C LYS A 213 -10.54 -17.67 -11.12
N SER A 214 -9.81 -18.67 -11.60
CA SER A 214 -9.37 -19.81 -10.79
C SER A 214 -8.50 -19.39 -9.61
N MET A 215 -7.52 -18.53 -9.87
CA MET A 215 -6.60 -18.01 -8.84
C MET A 215 -7.35 -17.18 -7.78
N GLU A 216 -8.18 -16.21 -8.21
CA GLU A 216 -8.92 -15.33 -7.29
C GLU A 216 -9.89 -16.14 -6.42
N LEU A 217 -10.64 -17.07 -7.00
CA LEU A 217 -11.55 -17.93 -6.23
C LEU A 217 -10.80 -18.82 -5.24
N SER A 218 -9.66 -19.39 -5.62
CA SER A 218 -8.83 -20.18 -4.71
C SER A 218 -8.36 -19.36 -3.49
N VAL A 219 -7.94 -18.12 -3.69
CA VAL A 219 -7.53 -17.23 -2.60
C VAL A 219 -8.73 -16.84 -1.73
N LEU A 220 -9.86 -16.49 -2.35
CA LEU A 220 -11.09 -16.09 -1.66
C LEU A 220 -11.62 -17.20 -0.74
N GLN A 221 -11.61 -18.44 -1.20
CA GLN A 221 -12.07 -19.63 -0.43
C GLN A 221 -11.14 -19.99 0.73
N LYS A 222 -9.85 -19.60 0.64
CA LYS A 222 -8.85 -19.89 1.69
C LYS A 222 -8.75 -18.80 2.74
N ALA A 223 -9.07 -17.54 2.41
CA ALA A 223 -9.02 -16.43 3.34
C ALA A 223 -10.10 -16.50 4.41
N ASP A 224 -9.80 -16.06 5.64
CA ASP A 224 -10.82 -15.95 6.70
C ASP A 224 -11.81 -14.82 6.42
N ILE A 225 -11.35 -13.76 5.76
CA ILE A 225 -12.17 -12.67 5.24
C ILE A 225 -11.47 -11.97 4.09
N SER A 226 -12.26 -11.58 3.10
CA SER A 226 -11.77 -10.82 1.96
C SER A 226 -12.40 -9.44 1.87
N TYR A 227 -11.67 -8.49 1.34
CA TYR A 227 -12.15 -7.13 1.13
C TYR A 227 -11.92 -6.68 -0.31
N TYR A 228 -12.93 -5.99 -0.83
CA TYR A 228 -12.86 -5.30 -2.12
C TYR A 228 -13.35 -3.86 -1.98
N PRO A 229 -12.96 -2.95 -2.89
CA PRO A 229 -13.30 -1.53 -2.73
C PRO A 229 -14.76 -1.19 -3.05
N SER A 230 -15.55 -2.10 -3.65
CA SER A 230 -16.94 -1.82 -4.01
C SER A 230 -17.90 -2.97 -3.71
N ASN A 231 -19.16 -2.65 -3.44
CA ASN A 231 -20.24 -3.64 -3.27
C ASN A 231 -20.49 -4.43 -4.56
N LEU A 232 -20.26 -3.83 -5.73
CA LEU A 232 -20.45 -4.50 -7.02
C LEU A 232 -19.52 -5.72 -7.16
N GLU A 233 -18.30 -5.63 -6.69
CA GLU A 233 -17.36 -6.75 -6.68
C GLU A 233 -17.77 -7.83 -5.68
N VAL A 234 -18.27 -7.43 -4.52
CA VAL A 234 -18.83 -8.35 -3.52
C VAL A 234 -20.01 -9.11 -4.10
N GLU A 235 -20.94 -8.42 -4.78
CA GLU A 235 -22.09 -9.03 -5.44
C GLU A 235 -21.66 -10.02 -6.54
N GLU A 236 -20.66 -9.68 -7.35
CA GLU A 236 -20.15 -10.57 -8.40
C GLU A 236 -19.50 -11.84 -7.81
N ILE A 237 -18.81 -11.73 -6.67
CA ILE A 237 -18.26 -12.89 -5.95
C ILE A 237 -19.40 -13.76 -5.41
N HIS A 238 -20.40 -13.17 -4.74
CA HIS A 238 -21.52 -13.90 -4.17
C HIS A 238 -22.43 -14.55 -5.24
N LYS A 239 -22.48 -14.04 -6.47
CA LYS A 239 -23.13 -14.75 -7.59
C LYS A 239 -22.42 -16.06 -7.95
N ILE A 240 -21.13 -16.21 -7.65
CA ILE A 240 -20.36 -17.42 -7.92
C ILE A 240 -20.46 -18.37 -6.73
N ASP A 241 -20.26 -17.84 -5.51
CA ASP A 241 -20.30 -18.58 -4.26
C ASP A 241 -20.63 -17.62 -3.11
N ASP A 242 -21.87 -17.71 -2.58
CA ASP A 242 -22.38 -16.84 -1.52
C ASP A 242 -21.82 -17.17 -0.14
N SER A 243 -21.14 -18.30 0.00
CA SER A 243 -20.49 -18.72 1.24
C SER A 243 -19.14 -18.02 1.47
N ILE A 244 -18.56 -17.35 0.46
CA ILE A 244 -17.27 -16.67 0.57
C ILE A 244 -17.41 -15.46 1.50
N PRO A 245 -16.60 -15.37 2.58
CA PRO A 245 -16.64 -14.24 3.50
C PRO A 245 -15.97 -13.01 2.86
N VAL A 246 -16.74 -12.19 2.16
CA VAL A 246 -16.27 -10.98 1.49
C VAL A 246 -17.11 -9.76 1.87
N LYS A 247 -16.44 -8.59 1.99
CA LYS A 247 -17.08 -7.31 2.30
C LYS A 247 -16.46 -6.18 1.50
N ALA A 248 -17.25 -5.15 1.24
CA ALA A 248 -16.73 -3.91 0.70
C ALA A 248 -16.10 -3.05 1.81
N ILE A 249 -14.94 -2.45 1.52
CA ILE A 249 -14.32 -1.41 2.35
C ILE A 249 -13.84 -0.27 1.48
N THR A 250 -13.78 0.93 2.07
CA THR A 250 -13.35 2.14 1.38
C THR A 250 -11.91 2.01 0.88
N ALA A 251 -11.70 2.23 -0.42
CA ALA A 251 -10.35 2.21 -1.02
C ALA A 251 -9.50 3.43 -0.60
N TYR A 252 -10.15 4.57 -0.37
CA TYR A 252 -9.49 5.84 -0.07
C TYR A 252 -10.02 6.43 1.22
N VAL A 253 -9.12 6.92 2.05
CA VAL A 253 -9.41 7.67 3.27
C VAL A 253 -8.70 9.01 3.18
N PHE A 254 -9.46 10.10 3.20
CA PHE A 254 -8.92 11.45 3.28
C PHE A 254 -9.01 11.92 4.73
N SER A 255 -7.89 12.43 5.27
CA SER A 255 -7.83 12.95 6.65
C SER A 255 -8.47 14.33 6.78
N ASP A 256 -8.49 15.07 5.70
CA ASP A 256 -8.92 16.46 5.65
C ASP A 256 -10.03 16.65 4.60
N SER A 257 -10.98 17.53 4.89
CA SER A 257 -11.95 17.98 3.92
C SER A 257 -11.40 19.22 3.21
N VAL A 258 -11.32 19.19 1.88
CA VAL A 258 -11.01 20.39 1.11
C VAL A 258 -12.22 21.32 1.18
N GLN A 259 -12.02 22.51 1.71
CA GLN A 259 -13.05 23.56 1.73
C GLN A 259 -13.13 24.18 0.34
N VAL A 260 -14.17 23.88 -0.42
CA VAL A 260 -14.40 24.44 -1.74
C VAL A 260 -15.33 25.62 -1.63
N GLU A 261 -14.76 26.80 -1.47
CA GLU A 261 -15.55 28.04 -1.29
C GLU A 261 -16.34 28.45 -2.56
N LYS A 262 -15.81 28.12 -3.77
CA LYS A 262 -16.45 28.44 -5.05
C LYS A 262 -16.25 27.30 -6.05
N MET A 263 -17.25 26.48 -6.23
CA MET A 263 -17.16 25.24 -7.02
C MET A 263 -16.93 25.42 -8.52
N THR A 264 -17.17 26.59 -9.11
CA THR A 264 -17.17 26.72 -10.59
C THR A 264 -16.61 28.01 -11.17
N GLU A 265 -16.50 29.11 -10.41
CA GLU A 265 -15.95 30.36 -10.92
C GLU A 265 -14.44 30.27 -11.20
N GLY A 266 -14.03 30.68 -12.39
CA GLY A 266 -12.62 30.72 -12.81
C GLY A 266 -12.00 29.37 -13.19
N ARG A 267 -12.78 28.27 -13.12
CA ARG A 267 -12.30 26.94 -13.57
C ARG A 267 -12.55 26.75 -15.06
N GLU A 268 -11.54 26.29 -15.79
CA GLU A 268 -11.62 26.12 -17.24
C GLU A 268 -11.07 24.76 -17.69
N GLY A 269 -11.58 24.29 -18.85
CA GLY A 269 -11.10 23.09 -19.49
C GLY A 269 -11.42 21.78 -18.74
N MET A 270 -10.80 20.72 -19.21
CA MET A 270 -10.99 19.36 -18.72
C MET A 270 -9.67 18.75 -18.28
N LEU A 271 -9.74 17.87 -17.28
CA LEU A 271 -8.61 17.14 -16.74
C LEU A 271 -8.88 15.63 -16.77
N PHE A 272 -7.91 14.85 -17.23
CA PHE A 272 -7.83 13.41 -17.02
C PHE A 272 -6.63 13.09 -16.14
N VAL A 273 -6.82 12.22 -15.13
CA VAL A 273 -5.74 11.74 -14.25
C VAL A 273 -5.68 10.22 -14.28
N GLY A 274 -4.50 9.64 -14.55
CA GLY A 274 -4.36 8.19 -14.47
C GLY A 274 -3.03 7.63 -14.96
N GLY A 275 -2.46 6.67 -14.24
CA GLY A 275 -1.25 5.95 -14.67
C GLY A 275 -1.50 5.09 -15.91
N PHE A 276 -0.65 5.21 -16.92
CA PHE A 276 -0.83 4.55 -18.23
C PHE A 276 -0.24 3.12 -18.26
N ALA A 277 0.38 2.66 -17.19
CA ALA A 277 0.63 1.24 -16.99
C ALA A 277 -0.67 0.42 -16.83
N HIS A 278 -1.81 1.08 -16.59
CA HIS A 278 -3.13 0.46 -16.49
C HIS A 278 -3.88 0.61 -17.82
N PRO A 279 -4.08 -0.49 -18.59
CA PRO A 279 -4.64 -0.44 -19.95
C PRO A 279 -5.97 0.30 -20.10
N PRO A 280 -6.94 0.22 -19.17
CA PRO A 280 -8.17 1.00 -19.26
C PRO A 280 -7.97 2.51 -19.33
N ASN A 281 -6.89 3.04 -18.76
CA ASN A 281 -6.59 4.48 -18.80
C ASN A 281 -6.14 4.91 -20.20
N GLU A 282 -5.25 4.12 -20.83
CA GLU A 282 -4.83 4.38 -22.22
C GLU A 282 -6.02 4.29 -23.16
N ASP A 283 -6.77 3.20 -23.08
CA ASP A 283 -7.94 2.97 -23.94
C ASP A 283 -8.96 4.11 -23.84
N GLY A 284 -9.30 4.48 -22.60
CA GLY A 284 -10.30 5.52 -22.34
C GLY A 284 -9.88 6.90 -22.85
N VAL A 285 -8.64 7.32 -22.58
CA VAL A 285 -8.16 8.64 -23.00
C VAL A 285 -8.01 8.74 -24.52
N LEU A 286 -7.52 7.67 -25.16
CA LEU A 286 -7.42 7.62 -26.62
C LEU A 286 -8.79 7.67 -27.30
N TRP A 287 -9.75 6.90 -26.79
CA TRP A 287 -11.12 6.92 -27.29
C TRP A 287 -11.75 8.29 -27.12
N PHE A 288 -11.65 8.90 -25.94
CA PHE A 288 -12.21 10.23 -25.68
C PHE A 288 -11.61 11.30 -26.58
N ALA A 289 -10.29 11.32 -26.70
CA ALA A 289 -9.58 12.30 -27.54
C ALA A 289 -9.92 12.18 -29.04
N LYS A 290 -10.19 10.95 -29.50
CA LYS A 290 -10.50 10.70 -30.92
C LYS A 290 -11.96 10.88 -31.23
N GLU A 291 -12.87 10.37 -30.43
CA GLU A 291 -14.30 10.26 -30.77
C GLU A 291 -15.15 11.40 -30.16
N ILE A 292 -14.81 11.86 -28.93
CA ILE A 292 -15.65 12.81 -28.18
C ILE A 292 -15.11 14.24 -28.21
N PHE A 293 -13.82 14.41 -27.89
CA PHE A 293 -13.22 15.74 -27.77
C PHE A 293 -13.35 16.61 -29.02
N PRO A 294 -13.19 16.09 -30.25
CA PRO A 294 -13.39 16.90 -31.47
C PRO A 294 -14.83 17.39 -31.63
N LEU A 295 -15.83 16.62 -31.19
CA LEU A 295 -17.24 17.05 -31.24
C LEU A 295 -17.49 18.20 -30.26
N MET A 296 -16.89 18.12 -29.07
CA MET A 296 -16.99 19.20 -28.08
C MET A 296 -16.30 20.48 -28.57
N ARG A 297 -15.12 20.38 -29.19
CA ARG A 297 -14.41 21.55 -29.75
C ARG A 297 -15.11 22.26 -30.88
N ARG A 298 -15.96 21.58 -31.68
CA ARG A 298 -16.80 22.23 -32.68
C ARG A 298 -17.74 23.25 -32.06
N GLN A 299 -18.20 23.02 -30.82
CA GLN A 299 -19.10 23.93 -30.09
C GLN A 299 -18.33 24.89 -29.19
N LEU A 300 -17.17 24.47 -28.69
CA LEU A 300 -16.33 25.20 -27.75
C LEU A 300 -14.87 25.25 -28.29
N PRO A 301 -14.54 26.09 -29.25
CA PRO A 301 -13.25 26.07 -29.96
C PRO A 301 -12.03 26.26 -29.05
N ASN A 302 -12.20 26.97 -27.94
CA ASN A 302 -11.12 27.22 -26.96
C ASN A 302 -11.01 26.16 -25.88
N LEU A 303 -11.80 25.07 -25.94
CA LEU A 303 -11.78 24.02 -24.92
C LEU A 303 -10.41 23.35 -24.88
N ARG A 304 -9.87 23.22 -23.66
CA ARG A 304 -8.59 22.54 -23.38
C ARG A 304 -8.84 21.23 -22.65
N PHE A 305 -8.02 20.23 -22.95
CA PHE A 305 -8.01 18.93 -22.29
C PHE A 305 -6.61 18.59 -21.83
N ARG A 306 -6.38 18.58 -20.52
CA ARG A 306 -5.10 18.25 -19.88
C ARG A 306 -5.10 16.79 -19.47
N ILE A 307 -4.02 16.10 -19.80
CA ILE A 307 -3.82 14.67 -19.53
C ILE A 307 -2.63 14.51 -18.60
N VAL A 308 -2.88 14.00 -17.39
CA VAL A 308 -1.88 13.81 -16.33
C VAL A 308 -1.76 12.33 -15.99
N GLY A 309 -0.54 11.85 -15.83
CA GLY A 309 -0.30 10.49 -15.34
C GLY A 309 1.09 9.95 -15.59
N SER A 310 1.46 8.96 -14.82
CA SER A 310 2.75 8.28 -14.93
C SER A 310 2.81 7.35 -16.15
N LYS A 311 4.01 7.17 -16.70
CA LYS A 311 4.32 6.23 -17.80
C LYS A 311 3.41 6.37 -19.02
N PRO A 312 3.23 7.59 -19.58
CA PRO A 312 2.44 7.75 -20.80
C PRO A 312 3.06 6.94 -21.95
N THR A 313 2.20 6.25 -22.70
CA THR A 313 2.63 5.52 -23.89
C THR A 313 2.88 6.49 -25.05
N GLU A 314 3.58 6.04 -26.11
CA GLU A 314 3.79 6.86 -27.31
C GLU A 314 2.47 7.34 -27.92
N LYS A 315 1.43 6.51 -27.89
CA LYS A 315 0.09 6.86 -28.38
C LYS A 315 -0.53 7.99 -27.57
N VAL A 316 -0.37 7.97 -26.25
CA VAL A 316 -0.86 9.02 -25.36
C VAL A 316 -0.06 10.31 -25.56
N LEU A 317 1.27 10.21 -25.68
CA LEU A 317 2.12 11.37 -25.96
C LEU A 317 1.76 12.04 -27.28
N ALA A 318 1.45 11.26 -28.32
CA ALA A 318 1.03 11.77 -29.63
C ALA A 318 -0.26 12.60 -29.58
N LEU A 319 -1.11 12.40 -28.56
CA LEU A 319 -2.31 13.24 -28.39
C LEU A 319 -1.98 14.73 -28.17
N GLY A 320 -0.81 15.04 -27.61
CA GLY A 320 -0.34 16.41 -27.42
C GLY A 320 -0.09 17.19 -28.72
N GLN A 321 -0.09 16.51 -29.87
CA GLN A 321 -0.04 17.16 -31.19
C GLN A 321 -1.42 17.64 -31.68
N GLN A 322 -2.50 17.19 -31.02
CA GLN A 322 -3.85 17.62 -31.34
C GLN A 322 -4.15 18.97 -30.69
N GLU A 323 -4.74 19.88 -31.46
CA GLU A 323 -5.11 21.19 -30.95
C GLU A 323 -6.04 21.11 -29.73
N GLY A 324 -5.69 21.80 -28.65
CA GLY A 324 -6.45 21.85 -27.40
C GLY A 324 -6.16 20.70 -26.46
N ILE A 325 -5.26 19.76 -26.78
CA ILE A 325 -4.83 18.69 -25.88
C ILE A 325 -3.40 18.97 -25.36
N GLU A 326 -3.22 18.83 -24.06
CA GLU A 326 -1.94 18.98 -23.39
C GLU A 326 -1.63 17.72 -22.56
N VAL A 327 -0.53 17.03 -22.88
CA VAL A 327 -0.07 15.84 -22.13
C VAL A 327 1.05 16.24 -21.19
N LEU A 328 0.75 16.33 -19.90
CA LEU A 328 1.67 16.81 -18.87
C LEU A 328 2.57 15.71 -18.29
N GLY A 329 2.21 14.43 -18.52
CA GLY A 329 2.92 13.32 -17.90
C GLY A 329 2.72 13.27 -16.37
N PHE A 330 3.74 12.80 -15.65
CA PHE A 330 3.73 12.79 -14.18
C PHE A 330 3.97 14.22 -13.64
N VAL A 331 3.18 14.60 -12.64
CA VAL A 331 3.30 15.89 -11.93
C VAL A 331 3.37 15.65 -10.43
N SER A 332 3.88 16.62 -9.66
CA SER A 332 3.85 16.56 -8.18
C SER A 332 2.44 16.65 -7.63
N ASP A 333 2.23 16.23 -6.38
CA ASP A 333 0.93 16.29 -5.71
C ASP A 333 0.41 17.74 -5.61
N GLU A 334 1.29 18.73 -5.34
CA GLU A 334 0.91 20.15 -5.30
C GLU A 334 0.43 20.63 -6.67
N LYS A 335 1.11 20.22 -7.75
CA LYS A 335 0.69 20.57 -9.11
C LYS A 335 -0.61 19.87 -9.50
N LEU A 336 -0.78 18.61 -9.08
CA LEU A 336 -2.02 17.86 -9.31
C LEU A 336 -3.20 18.51 -8.59
N HIS A 337 -3.02 18.91 -7.33
CA HIS A 337 -4.01 19.67 -6.58
C HIS A 337 -4.40 20.96 -7.32
N SER A 338 -3.42 21.76 -7.75
CA SER A 338 -3.64 22.99 -8.56
C SER A 338 -4.46 22.70 -9.82
N LEU A 339 -4.14 21.62 -10.55
CA LEU A 339 -4.85 21.22 -11.76
C LEU A 339 -6.30 20.82 -11.49
N TYR A 340 -6.59 20.15 -10.38
CA TYR A 340 -7.97 19.87 -9.97
C TYR A 340 -8.74 21.17 -9.68
N GLN A 341 -8.11 22.14 -9.01
CA GLN A 341 -8.73 23.43 -8.67
C GLN A 341 -8.93 24.33 -9.91
N GLU A 342 -8.05 24.27 -10.89
CA GLU A 342 -8.13 25.01 -12.14
C GLU A 342 -9.14 24.42 -13.14
N SER A 343 -9.36 23.11 -13.08
CA SER A 343 -10.16 22.41 -14.10
C SER A 343 -11.66 22.51 -13.83
N ARG A 344 -12.43 22.84 -14.88
CA ARG A 344 -13.89 22.89 -14.83
C ARG A 344 -14.50 21.53 -14.59
N MET A 345 -13.89 20.47 -15.16
CA MET A 345 -14.42 19.12 -15.15
C MET A 345 -13.28 18.09 -15.21
N VAL A 346 -13.43 17.02 -14.44
CA VAL A 346 -12.59 15.84 -14.54
C VAL A 346 -13.29 14.79 -15.40
N ILE A 347 -12.58 14.30 -16.42
CA ILE A 347 -13.10 13.30 -17.35
C ILE A 347 -12.57 11.92 -16.97
N VAL A 348 -13.46 10.95 -16.82
CA VAL A 348 -13.13 9.57 -16.49
C VAL A 348 -13.74 8.61 -17.52
N PRO A 349 -13.26 8.62 -18.77
CA PRO A 349 -13.90 7.98 -19.91
C PRO A 349 -13.53 6.50 -20.03
N LEU A 350 -13.55 5.75 -18.92
CA LEU A 350 -13.15 4.37 -18.89
C LEU A 350 -14.25 3.48 -19.46
N ARG A 351 -13.96 2.79 -20.56
CA ARG A 351 -14.89 1.89 -21.23
C ARG A 351 -15.00 0.52 -20.59
N TYR A 352 -13.98 0.12 -19.83
CA TYR A 352 -13.94 -1.11 -19.04
C TYR A 352 -13.08 -0.94 -17.78
N GLY A 353 -13.20 -1.89 -16.86
CA GLY A 353 -12.46 -1.91 -15.61
C GLY A 353 -13.28 -2.53 -14.47
N ALA A 354 -12.63 -2.77 -13.35
CA ALA A 354 -13.22 -3.19 -12.09
C ALA A 354 -12.73 -2.27 -10.96
N GLY A 355 -13.23 -2.43 -9.74
CA GLY A 355 -12.85 -1.63 -8.58
C GLY A 355 -13.37 -0.19 -8.59
N VAL A 356 -13.09 0.51 -7.48
CA VAL A 356 -13.33 1.95 -7.34
C VAL A 356 -12.31 2.73 -8.15
N LYS A 357 -12.78 3.69 -8.91
CA LYS A 357 -11.90 4.56 -9.69
C LYS A 357 -11.36 5.68 -8.80
N GLY A 358 -10.12 5.52 -8.33
CA GLY A 358 -9.48 6.47 -7.42
C GLY A 358 -9.56 7.90 -7.89
N LYS A 359 -9.37 8.14 -9.20
CA LYS A 359 -9.50 9.46 -9.81
C LYS A 359 -10.89 10.10 -9.64
N VAL A 360 -11.96 9.29 -9.54
CA VAL A 360 -13.32 9.80 -9.24
C VAL A 360 -13.37 10.27 -7.80
N VAL A 361 -12.87 9.47 -6.87
CA VAL A 361 -12.87 9.80 -5.44
C VAL A 361 -11.97 11.00 -5.14
N GLU A 362 -10.81 11.08 -5.79
CA GLU A 362 -9.91 12.24 -5.69
C GLU A 362 -10.55 13.51 -6.25
N ALA A 363 -11.17 13.43 -7.42
CA ALA A 363 -11.85 14.58 -8.02
C ALA A 363 -13.02 15.08 -7.16
N LEU A 364 -13.79 14.15 -6.52
CA LEU A 364 -14.83 14.52 -5.56
C LEU A 364 -14.25 15.20 -4.32
N HIS A 365 -13.14 14.68 -3.79
CA HIS A 365 -12.43 15.27 -2.66
C HIS A 365 -11.97 16.71 -2.97
N GLU A 366 -11.45 16.94 -4.18
CA GLU A 366 -11.01 18.24 -4.67
C GLU A 366 -12.18 19.17 -5.10
N GLY A 367 -13.42 18.73 -4.96
CA GLY A 367 -14.62 19.50 -5.35
C GLY A 367 -14.73 19.76 -6.85
N ALA A 368 -14.15 18.91 -7.67
CA ALA A 368 -14.26 19.00 -9.13
C ALA A 368 -15.53 18.31 -9.64
N ALA A 369 -16.19 18.91 -10.65
CA ALA A 369 -17.24 18.22 -11.38
C ALA A 369 -16.67 17.05 -12.17
N ILE A 370 -17.42 15.94 -12.28
CA ILE A 370 -16.93 14.71 -12.89
C ILE A 370 -17.88 14.27 -14.00
N LEU A 371 -17.28 13.83 -15.13
CA LEU A 371 -17.96 13.12 -16.19
C LEU A 371 -17.33 11.73 -16.34
N THR A 372 -18.14 10.65 -16.17
CA THR A 372 -17.69 9.26 -16.31
C THR A 372 -18.53 8.52 -17.33
#